data_125597bb7d646dcb8fb120ec7544f293
#
_entry.id   125597bb7d646dcb8fb120ec7544f293
#
_cell.length_a   1.000
_cell.length_b   1.000
_cell.length_c   1.000
_cell.angle_alpha   90.00
_cell.angle_beta   90.00
_cell.angle_gamma   90.00
#
_symmetry.space_group_name_H-M   'P 1'
#
loop_
_entity.id
_entity.type
_entity.pdbx_description
1 polymer ?
#
loop_
_entity_poly.entity_id
_entity_poly.type
_entity_poly.pdbx_seq_one_letter_code
_entity_poly.pdbx_strand_id
1 'polypeptide(L)'
;IVRTDRELECPTIDRVLRYNGAKLVLLPEGVSEEELAREVADADLLLMCYTPITAKVINAATKLKAIVKYGVGIDAIDIPAARARQIPVVNIPEYAEETVAEGAFMLMIALAKKLLPISREMQRTGWAWPEQQWLGADIAGKTLGLVGVGRIGRSMARMAGAGFRARVLGYDPYVPR
;
A
#
# COMPACT_ATOMS: atom_id res chain seq x y z
N ILE A 1 -4.78 21.90 -9.51
CA ILE A 1 -4.37 20.69 -8.81
C ILE A 1 -3.96 19.64 -9.82
N VAL A 2 -2.80 19.03 -9.66
CA VAL A 2 -2.36 17.86 -10.43
C VAL A 2 -2.57 16.61 -9.56
N ARG A 3 -3.17 15.55 -10.14
CA ARG A 3 -3.26 14.23 -9.51
C ARG A 3 -2.64 13.19 -10.44
N THR A 4 -1.65 12.48 -9.95
CA THR A 4 -1.04 11.32 -10.63
C THR A 4 -1.85 10.04 -10.41
N ASP A 5 -1.41 8.97 -11.04
CA ASP A 5 -2.00 7.63 -10.86
C ASP A 5 -3.52 7.62 -11.15
N ARG A 6 -3.91 8.17 -12.30
CA ARG A 6 -5.31 8.33 -12.75
C ARG A 6 -6.09 7.02 -12.72
N GLU A 7 -5.42 5.89 -12.96
CA GLU A 7 -5.96 4.55 -12.99
C GLU A 7 -6.47 4.10 -11.61
N LEU A 8 -5.96 4.71 -10.54
CA LEU A 8 -6.57 4.61 -9.21
C LEU A 8 -7.76 5.54 -9.15
N GLU A 9 -8.91 5.05 -9.57
CA GLU A 9 -10.14 5.82 -9.60
C GLU A 9 -10.53 6.33 -8.20
N CYS A 10 -10.62 7.64 -8.08
CA CYS A 10 -11.02 8.32 -6.84
C CYS A 10 -12.19 9.29 -7.09
N PRO A 11 -13.34 8.81 -7.56
CA PRO A 11 -14.44 9.67 -8.05
C PRO A 11 -14.96 10.63 -6.99
N THR A 12 -14.93 10.23 -5.73
CA THR A 12 -15.36 11.10 -4.62
C THR A 12 -14.39 12.26 -4.41
N ILE A 13 -13.08 12.00 -4.43
CA ILE A 13 -12.05 13.03 -4.31
C ILE A 13 -12.16 14.00 -5.48
N ASP A 14 -12.18 13.48 -6.69
CA ASP A 14 -12.23 14.28 -7.92
C ASP A 14 -13.48 15.18 -7.96
N ARG A 15 -14.64 14.64 -7.53
CA ARG A 15 -15.88 15.40 -7.43
C ARG A 15 -15.79 16.53 -6.40
N VAL A 16 -15.27 16.24 -5.21
CA VAL A 16 -15.12 17.23 -4.13
C VAL A 16 -14.17 18.35 -4.56
N LEU A 17 -13.04 18.01 -5.20
CA LEU A 17 -12.09 19.01 -5.69
C LEU A 17 -12.72 19.92 -6.74
N ARG A 18 -13.41 19.36 -7.73
CA ARG A 18 -14.10 20.15 -8.79
C ARG A 18 -15.24 20.98 -8.22
N TYR A 19 -16.02 20.43 -7.30
CA TYR A 19 -17.10 21.16 -6.64
C TYR A 19 -16.60 22.40 -5.88
N ASN A 20 -15.38 22.33 -5.33
CA ASN A 20 -14.73 23.46 -4.68
C ASN A 20 -13.94 24.37 -5.67
N GLY A 21 -14.21 24.28 -6.94
CA GLY A 21 -13.65 25.15 -7.96
C GLY A 21 -12.22 24.84 -8.40
N ALA A 22 -11.69 23.65 -8.03
CA ALA A 22 -10.36 23.27 -8.46
C ALA A 22 -10.33 22.85 -9.93
N LYS A 23 -9.39 23.39 -10.70
CA LYS A 23 -8.99 22.84 -11.99
C LYS A 23 -8.14 21.59 -11.72
N LEU A 24 -8.68 20.42 -12.03
CA LEU A 24 -8.03 19.13 -11.80
C LEU A 24 -7.46 18.57 -13.09
N VAL A 25 -6.15 18.35 -13.11
CA VAL A 25 -5.41 17.65 -14.16
C VAL A 25 -5.10 16.24 -13.67
N LEU A 26 -5.49 15.22 -14.44
CA LEU A 26 -5.27 13.81 -14.11
C LEU A 26 -4.19 13.25 -15.03
N LEU A 27 -3.10 12.76 -14.43
CA LEU A 27 -1.98 12.15 -15.15
C LEU A 27 -2.00 10.63 -14.97
N PRO A 28 -1.65 9.87 -16.03
CA PRO A 28 -1.64 8.41 -15.98
C PRO A 28 -0.51 7.87 -15.10
N GLU A 29 -0.64 6.60 -14.72
CA GLU A 29 0.49 5.83 -14.19
C GLU A 29 1.63 5.80 -15.24
N GLY A 30 2.88 5.89 -14.77
CA GLY A 30 4.05 5.88 -15.65
C GLY A 30 4.29 7.17 -16.42
N VAL A 31 3.62 8.28 -16.04
CA VAL A 31 3.96 9.61 -16.57
C VAL A 31 5.45 9.88 -16.39
N SER A 32 6.12 10.39 -17.44
CA SER A 32 7.55 10.68 -17.35
C SER A 32 7.85 11.82 -16.38
N GLU A 33 9.03 11.80 -15.79
CA GLU A 33 9.48 12.86 -14.88
C GLU A 33 9.45 14.23 -15.54
N GLU A 34 9.82 14.31 -16.83
CA GLU A 34 9.82 15.53 -17.63
C GLU A 34 8.40 16.07 -17.84
N GLU A 35 7.46 15.19 -18.13
CA GLU A 35 6.06 15.57 -18.33
C GLU A 35 5.44 16.00 -17.00
N LEU A 36 5.68 15.22 -15.94
CA LEU A 36 5.19 15.59 -14.61
C LEU A 36 5.75 16.94 -14.16
N ALA A 37 7.04 17.20 -14.39
CA ALA A 37 7.65 18.47 -14.04
C ALA A 37 7.03 19.67 -14.80
N ARG A 38 6.63 19.46 -16.05
CA ARG A 38 5.90 20.50 -16.82
C ARG A 38 4.49 20.72 -16.26
N GLU A 39 3.76 19.66 -16.00
CA GLU A 39 2.36 19.74 -15.55
C GLU A 39 2.22 20.33 -14.13
N VAL A 40 3.22 20.10 -13.26
CA VAL A 40 3.20 20.67 -11.90
C VAL A 40 3.70 22.11 -11.82
N ALA A 41 4.28 22.67 -12.87
CA ALA A 41 4.93 23.99 -12.83
C ALA A 41 4.03 25.09 -12.24
N ASP A 42 2.76 25.10 -12.60
CA ASP A 42 1.74 26.05 -12.13
C ASP A 42 0.74 25.46 -11.14
N ALA A 43 1.00 24.25 -10.63
CA ALA A 43 0.10 23.58 -9.70
C ALA A 43 0.19 24.16 -8.27
N ASP A 44 -0.96 24.36 -7.63
CA ASP A 44 -1.04 24.70 -6.21
C ASP A 44 -0.91 23.46 -5.30
N LEU A 45 -1.45 22.31 -5.74
CA LEU A 45 -1.42 21.06 -5.00
C LEU A 45 -1.06 19.90 -5.93
N LEU A 46 -0.28 18.98 -5.42
CA LEU A 46 0.05 17.72 -6.06
C LEU A 46 -0.50 16.56 -5.22
N LEU A 47 -1.42 15.78 -5.78
CA LEU A 47 -1.92 14.55 -5.20
C LEU A 47 -1.25 13.37 -5.91
N MET A 48 -0.72 12.42 -5.14
CA MET A 48 0.01 11.27 -5.70
C MET A 48 -0.23 9.98 -4.91
N CYS A 49 -0.03 8.84 -5.55
CA CYS A 49 -0.03 7.53 -4.88
C CYS A 49 1.29 6.78 -5.09
N TYR A 50 1.60 6.36 -6.29
CA TYR A 50 2.81 5.57 -6.60
C TYR A 50 3.84 6.32 -7.43
N THR A 51 3.43 7.29 -8.22
CA THR A 51 4.32 8.07 -9.10
C THR A 51 5.43 8.74 -8.29
N PRO A 52 6.72 8.55 -8.65
CA PRO A 52 7.83 9.19 -7.95
C PRO A 52 7.78 10.73 -8.06
N ILE A 53 7.87 11.39 -6.92
CA ILE A 53 7.95 12.86 -6.82
C ILE A 53 9.38 13.23 -6.43
N THR A 54 10.21 13.39 -7.44
CA THR A 54 11.64 13.65 -7.31
C THR A 54 11.92 15.11 -6.99
N ALA A 55 13.17 15.42 -6.60
CA ALA A 55 13.64 16.79 -6.43
C ALA A 55 13.42 17.64 -7.70
N LYS A 56 13.58 17.06 -8.89
CA LYS A 56 13.35 17.77 -10.16
C LYS A 56 11.88 18.21 -10.30
N VAL A 57 10.95 17.31 -10.03
CA VAL A 57 9.50 17.59 -10.05
C VAL A 57 9.15 18.67 -9.01
N ILE A 58 9.64 18.51 -7.79
CA ILE A 58 9.39 19.47 -6.70
C ILE A 58 9.94 20.85 -7.07
N ASN A 59 11.15 20.92 -7.62
CA ASN A 59 11.77 22.18 -7.99
C ASN A 59 11.10 22.88 -9.17
N ALA A 60 10.52 22.13 -10.10
CA ALA A 60 9.73 22.67 -11.20
C ALA A 60 8.41 23.32 -10.75
N ALA A 61 7.82 22.82 -9.67
CA ALA A 61 6.51 23.25 -9.16
C ALA A 61 6.60 24.57 -8.37
N THR A 62 6.65 25.72 -9.09
CA THR A 62 6.96 27.02 -8.47
C THR A 62 5.90 27.54 -7.51
N LYS A 63 4.63 27.14 -7.67
CA LYS A 63 3.47 27.59 -6.88
C LYS A 63 2.98 26.54 -5.88
N LEU A 64 3.66 25.39 -5.79
CA LEU A 64 3.20 24.26 -5.01
C LEU A 64 3.12 24.57 -3.51
N LYS A 65 1.95 24.39 -2.92
CA LYS A 65 1.64 24.66 -1.52
C LYS A 65 1.66 23.41 -0.67
N ALA A 66 1.39 22.24 -1.25
CA ALA A 66 1.46 20.95 -0.56
C ALA A 66 1.55 19.78 -1.54
N ILE A 67 2.15 18.68 -1.06
CA ILE A 67 2.10 17.36 -1.68
C ILE A 67 1.22 16.48 -0.80
N VAL A 68 0.21 15.85 -1.38
CA VAL A 68 -0.72 14.97 -0.68
C VAL A 68 -0.57 13.54 -1.21
N LYS A 69 -0.10 12.66 -0.36
CA LYS A 69 -0.07 11.22 -0.59
C LYS A 69 -1.41 10.63 -0.15
N TYR A 70 -2.24 10.18 -1.09
CA TYR A 70 -3.45 9.41 -0.75
C TYR A 70 -3.10 7.94 -0.49
N GLY A 71 -2.38 7.73 0.60
CA GLY A 71 -1.85 6.45 1.08
C GLY A 71 -0.92 6.63 2.28
N VAL A 72 -0.33 5.55 2.77
CA VAL A 72 0.50 5.53 3.99
C VAL A 72 1.95 5.90 3.71
N GLY A 73 2.62 5.17 2.81
CA GLY A 73 4.05 5.29 2.55
C GLY A 73 4.40 6.55 1.77
N ILE A 74 5.47 7.22 2.15
CA ILE A 74 5.98 8.45 1.52
C ILE A 74 7.31 8.25 0.80
N ASP A 75 7.74 7.00 0.61
CA ASP A 75 9.05 6.64 0.06
C ASP A 75 9.24 7.11 -1.39
N ALA A 76 8.15 7.32 -2.12
CA ALA A 76 8.17 7.84 -3.49
C ALA A 76 8.33 9.37 -3.57
N ILE A 77 8.44 10.07 -2.42
CA ILE A 77 8.56 11.54 -2.37
C ILE A 77 9.94 11.91 -1.87
N ASP A 78 10.62 12.80 -2.57
CA ASP A 78 11.88 13.40 -2.09
C ASP A 78 11.60 14.38 -0.95
N ILE A 79 11.55 13.83 0.27
CA ILE A 79 11.26 14.59 1.49
C ILE A 79 12.32 15.69 1.77
N PRO A 80 13.65 15.44 1.58
CA PRO A 80 14.65 16.51 1.68
C PRO A 80 14.36 17.69 0.75
N ALA A 81 14.01 17.45 -0.51
CA ALA A 81 13.70 18.51 -1.47
C ALA A 81 12.41 19.27 -1.09
N ALA A 82 11.35 18.56 -0.67
CA ALA A 82 10.12 19.18 -0.19
C ALA A 82 10.37 20.09 1.03
N ARG A 83 11.17 19.59 1.98
CA ARG A 83 11.55 20.34 3.19
C ARG A 83 12.38 21.60 2.86
N ALA A 84 13.35 21.49 1.95
CA ALA A 84 14.18 22.63 1.51
C ALA A 84 13.33 23.76 0.91
N ARG A 85 12.20 23.42 0.29
CA ARG A 85 11.24 24.37 -0.26
C ARG A 85 10.09 24.72 0.68
N GLN A 86 10.13 24.22 1.91
CA GLN A 86 9.06 24.40 2.91
C GLN A 86 7.67 23.94 2.42
N ILE A 87 7.64 22.92 1.55
CA ILE A 87 6.41 22.33 1.05
C ILE A 87 5.98 21.21 2.00
N PRO A 88 4.82 21.31 2.67
CA PRO A 88 4.32 20.26 3.53
C PRO A 88 3.95 19.02 2.70
N VAL A 89 4.30 17.85 3.25
CA VAL A 89 3.89 16.54 2.74
C VAL A 89 2.88 15.95 3.70
N VAL A 90 1.70 15.64 3.19
CA VAL A 90 0.58 15.08 3.96
C VAL A 90 0.30 13.68 3.47
N ASN A 91 0.15 12.73 4.38
CA ASN A 91 -0.23 11.34 4.08
C ASN A 91 -1.39 10.89 4.97
N ILE A 92 -1.89 9.67 4.74
CA ILE A 92 -2.93 9.04 5.58
C ILE A 92 -2.25 7.89 6.33
N PRO A 93 -1.76 8.12 7.56
CA PRO A 93 -0.86 7.19 8.22
C PRO A 93 -1.56 5.95 8.81
N GLU A 94 -2.87 5.99 9.01
CA GLU A 94 -3.63 4.99 9.78
C GLU A 94 -4.97 4.67 9.12
N TYR A 95 -5.00 3.77 8.14
CA TYR A 95 -6.27 3.30 7.55
C TYR A 95 -6.19 1.87 6.99
N ALA A 96 -5.00 1.35 6.74
CA ALA A 96 -4.82 0.13 5.97
C ALA A 96 -4.19 -1.02 6.75
N GLU A 97 -3.90 -0.85 8.04
CA GLU A 97 -3.17 -1.83 8.83
C GLU A 97 -3.89 -3.18 8.89
N GLU A 98 -5.18 -3.16 9.22
CA GLU A 98 -5.99 -4.37 9.28
C GLU A 98 -6.16 -4.97 7.88
N THR A 99 -6.48 -4.16 6.87
CA THR A 99 -6.66 -4.62 5.48
C THR A 99 -5.42 -5.32 4.93
N VAL A 100 -4.23 -4.75 5.17
CA VAL A 100 -2.96 -5.37 4.73
C VAL A 100 -2.67 -6.63 5.53
N ALA A 101 -2.91 -6.60 6.84
CA ALA A 101 -2.72 -7.76 7.71
C ALA A 101 -3.66 -8.91 7.32
N GLU A 102 -4.93 -8.65 7.03
CA GLU A 102 -5.90 -9.62 6.52
C GLU A 102 -5.45 -10.24 5.21
N GLY A 103 -4.98 -9.42 4.26
CA GLY A 103 -4.43 -9.90 2.98
C GLY A 103 -3.23 -10.83 3.17
N ALA A 104 -2.29 -10.46 4.03
CA ALA A 104 -1.14 -11.29 4.36
C ALA A 104 -1.56 -12.59 5.07
N PHE A 105 -2.54 -12.49 5.98
CA PHE A 105 -3.09 -13.64 6.70
C PHE A 105 -3.81 -14.61 5.74
N MET A 106 -4.60 -14.09 4.82
CA MET A 106 -5.25 -14.87 3.76
C MET A 106 -4.21 -15.65 2.93
N LEU A 107 -3.14 -15.00 2.50
CA LEU A 107 -2.06 -15.65 1.73
C LEU A 107 -1.37 -16.75 2.55
N MET A 108 -1.12 -16.52 3.83
CA MET A 108 -0.55 -17.53 4.74
C MET A 108 -1.47 -18.74 4.84
N ILE A 109 -2.77 -18.56 5.03
CA ILE A 109 -3.75 -19.66 5.10
C ILE A 109 -3.81 -20.38 3.75
N ALA A 110 -3.86 -19.65 2.64
CA ALA A 110 -3.91 -20.24 1.30
C ALA A 110 -2.70 -21.13 1.02
N LEU A 111 -1.52 -20.72 1.45
CA LEU A 111 -0.29 -21.52 1.35
C LEU A 111 -0.35 -22.75 2.28
N ALA A 112 -0.69 -22.56 3.56
CA ALA A 112 -0.76 -23.63 4.53
C ALA A 112 -1.76 -24.71 4.14
N LYS A 113 -2.88 -24.32 3.53
CA LYS A 113 -3.95 -25.23 3.08
C LYS A 113 -3.82 -25.67 1.62
N LYS A 114 -2.73 -25.31 0.93
CA LYS A 114 -2.51 -25.65 -0.49
C LYS A 114 -3.67 -25.25 -1.41
N LEU A 115 -4.30 -24.10 -1.13
CA LEU A 115 -5.53 -23.68 -1.81
C LEU A 115 -5.36 -23.63 -3.33
N LEU A 116 -4.29 -23.00 -3.84
CA LEU A 116 -4.08 -22.83 -5.29
C LEU A 116 -3.86 -24.14 -6.03
N PRO A 117 -2.96 -25.06 -5.60
CA PRO A 117 -2.78 -26.33 -6.29
C PRO A 117 -4.05 -27.19 -6.25
N ILE A 118 -4.76 -27.23 -5.12
CA ILE A 118 -6.03 -27.98 -5.01
C ILE A 118 -7.08 -27.38 -5.95
N SER A 119 -7.23 -26.06 -5.99
CA SER A 119 -8.17 -25.38 -6.89
C SER A 119 -7.88 -25.69 -8.36
N ARG A 120 -6.61 -25.67 -8.77
CA ARG A 120 -6.22 -26.02 -10.14
C ARG A 120 -6.54 -27.48 -10.48
N GLU A 121 -6.30 -28.42 -9.56
CA GLU A 121 -6.63 -29.82 -9.76
C GLU A 121 -8.13 -30.02 -9.87
N MET A 122 -8.92 -29.38 -9.03
CA MET A 122 -10.39 -29.43 -9.10
C MET A 122 -10.93 -28.85 -10.40
N GLN A 123 -10.35 -27.76 -10.91
CA GLN A 123 -10.73 -27.21 -12.22
C GLN A 123 -10.39 -28.15 -13.39
N ARG A 124 -9.30 -28.89 -13.28
CA ARG A 124 -8.84 -29.82 -14.33
C ARG A 124 -9.63 -31.14 -14.34
N THR A 125 -9.98 -31.69 -13.18
CA THR A 125 -10.55 -33.04 -13.03
C THR A 125 -11.97 -33.07 -12.49
N GLY A 126 -12.51 -31.94 -12.03
CA GLY A 126 -13.78 -31.82 -11.34
C GLY A 126 -13.71 -32.12 -9.84
N TRP A 127 -12.70 -32.84 -9.37
CA TRP A 127 -12.52 -33.22 -7.98
C TRP A 127 -11.06 -33.54 -7.63
N ALA A 128 -10.62 -33.12 -6.46
CA ALA A 128 -9.33 -33.50 -5.89
C ALA A 128 -9.54 -34.44 -4.71
N TRP A 129 -9.20 -35.72 -4.86
CA TRP A 129 -9.26 -36.69 -3.78
C TRP A 129 -8.25 -36.29 -2.68
N PRO A 130 -8.53 -36.62 -1.39
CA PRO A 130 -7.67 -36.27 -0.25
C PRO A 130 -6.39 -37.12 -0.20
N GLU A 131 -5.58 -37.03 -1.23
CA GLU A 131 -4.26 -37.64 -1.30
C GLU A 131 -3.26 -36.86 -0.48
N GLN A 132 -2.15 -37.52 -0.09
CA GLN A 132 -1.12 -36.91 0.76
C GLN A 132 -0.53 -35.62 0.18
N GLN A 133 -0.44 -35.51 -1.14
CA GLN A 133 0.02 -34.29 -1.83
C GLN A 133 -0.88 -33.08 -1.62
N TRP A 134 -2.16 -33.31 -1.32
CA TRP A 134 -3.15 -32.25 -1.08
C TRP A 134 -3.35 -31.90 0.40
N LEU A 135 -2.78 -32.68 1.29
CA LEU A 135 -2.90 -32.41 2.73
C LEU A 135 -2.16 -31.10 3.08
N GLY A 136 -2.90 -30.16 3.61
CA GLY A 136 -2.36 -28.91 4.14
C GLY A 136 -1.88 -29.06 5.59
N ALA A 137 -1.24 -28.03 6.10
CA ALA A 137 -0.85 -27.92 7.50
C ALA A 137 -1.89 -27.10 8.29
N ASP A 138 -2.07 -27.46 9.57
CA ASP A 138 -2.81 -26.61 10.49
C ASP A 138 -1.93 -25.46 10.99
N ILE A 139 -2.54 -24.31 11.23
CA ILE A 139 -1.88 -23.14 11.80
C ILE A 139 -1.94 -23.20 13.33
N ALA A 140 -3.03 -23.78 13.86
CA ALA A 140 -3.20 -23.95 15.29
C ALA A 140 -2.03 -24.69 15.93
N GLY A 141 -1.47 -24.12 17.00
CA GLY A 141 -0.32 -24.67 17.70
C GLY A 141 1.03 -24.55 16.99
N LYS A 142 1.08 -23.95 15.82
CA LYS A 142 2.33 -23.65 15.12
C LYS A 142 2.94 -22.34 15.60
N THR A 143 4.18 -22.10 15.21
CA THR A 143 4.87 -20.85 15.47
C THR A 143 4.87 -19.98 14.20
N LEU A 144 4.34 -18.77 14.31
CA LEU A 144 4.43 -17.73 13.28
C LEU A 144 5.60 -16.80 13.61
N GLY A 145 6.57 -16.72 12.70
CA GLY A 145 7.63 -15.71 12.76
C GLY A 145 7.21 -14.45 12.00
N LEU A 146 7.32 -13.30 12.63
CA LEU A 146 7.07 -11.98 12.02
C LEU A 146 8.37 -11.20 11.95
N VAL A 147 8.76 -10.79 10.75
CA VAL A 147 9.82 -9.83 10.52
C VAL A 147 9.17 -8.47 10.26
N GLY A 148 9.31 -7.56 11.22
CA GLY A 148 8.57 -6.33 11.32
C GLY A 148 7.34 -6.47 12.24
N VAL A 149 7.39 -5.82 13.41
CA VAL A 149 6.28 -5.79 14.39
C VAL A 149 5.74 -4.38 14.59
N GLY A 150 5.73 -3.61 13.50
CA GLY A 150 5.00 -2.35 13.39
C GLY A 150 3.48 -2.56 13.44
N ARG A 151 2.71 -1.62 12.97
CA ARG A 151 1.23 -1.65 13.01
C ARG A 151 0.66 -2.91 12.34
N ILE A 152 1.05 -3.18 11.08
CA ILE A 152 0.59 -4.37 10.33
C ILE A 152 1.02 -5.67 11.01
N GLY A 153 2.31 -5.77 11.41
CA GLY A 153 2.81 -6.97 12.09
C GLY A 153 2.09 -7.26 13.41
N ARG A 154 1.71 -6.24 14.16
CA ARG A 154 0.88 -6.39 15.39
C ARG A 154 -0.53 -6.87 15.09
N SER A 155 -1.15 -6.41 14.00
CA SER A 155 -2.45 -6.93 13.55
C SER A 155 -2.34 -8.40 13.17
N MET A 156 -1.32 -8.79 12.40
CA MET A 156 -1.02 -10.20 12.11
C MET A 156 -0.83 -11.03 13.39
N ALA A 157 -0.10 -10.49 14.37
CA ALA A 157 0.14 -11.18 15.66
C ALA A 157 -1.18 -11.44 16.40
N ARG A 158 -2.08 -10.44 16.44
CA ARG A 158 -3.41 -10.61 17.07
C ARG A 158 -4.23 -11.68 16.36
N MET A 159 -4.30 -11.67 15.02
CA MET A 159 -5.04 -12.64 14.23
C MET A 159 -4.50 -14.06 14.46
N ALA A 160 -3.19 -14.25 14.41
CA ALA A 160 -2.57 -15.57 14.59
C ALA A 160 -2.69 -16.08 16.02
N GLY A 161 -2.40 -15.25 17.01
CA GLY A 161 -2.41 -15.65 18.43
C GLY A 161 -3.83 -15.88 18.94
N ALA A 162 -4.71 -14.88 18.85
CA ALA A 162 -6.06 -14.96 19.39
C ALA A 162 -6.97 -15.87 18.53
N GLY A 163 -6.92 -15.72 17.18
CA GLY A 163 -7.80 -16.46 16.30
C GLY A 163 -7.39 -17.91 16.07
N PHE A 164 -6.10 -18.15 15.84
CA PHE A 164 -5.57 -19.47 15.46
C PHE A 164 -4.72 -20.15 16.52
N ARG A 165 -4.58 -19.56 17.71
CA ARG A 165 -3.80 -20.13 18.81
C ARG A 165 -2.36 -20.46 18.40
N ALA A 166 -1.81 -19.70 17.47
CA ALA A 166 -0.41 -19.83 17.07
C ALA A 166 0.49 -19.15 18.10
N ARG A 167 1.68 -19.70 18.31
CA ARG A 167 2.74 -18.99 19.01
C ARG A 167 3.31 -17.94 18.07
N VAL A 168 3.42 -16.69 18.51
CA VAL A 168 3.98 -15.61 17.68
C VAL A 168 5.35 -15.24 18.18
N LEU A 169 6.32 -15.17 17.27
CA LEU A 169 7.67 -14.65 17.49
C LEU A 169 7.87 -13.46 16.56
N GLY A 170 8.25 -12.30 17.10
CA GLY A 170 8.48 -11.09 16.32
C GLY A 170 9.95 -10.69 16.34
N TYR A 171 10.42 -10.17 15.22
CA TYR A 171 11.70 -9.47 15.12
C TYR A 171 11.48 -8.09 14.48
N ASP A 172 12.04 -7.08 15.10
CA ASP A 172 12.04 -5.71 14.57
C ASP A 172 13.28 -4.97 15.08
N PRO A 173 14.09 -4.34 14.22
CA PRO A 173 15.30 -3.65 14.64
C PRO A 173 15.04 -2.40 15.49
N TYR A 174 13.82 -1.86 15.45
CA TYR A 174 13.42 -0.64 16.15
C TYR A 174 12.60 -0.87 17.42
N VAL A 175 12.26 -2.13 17.72
CA VAL A 175 11.53 -2.49 18.94
C VAL A 175 12.48 -3.14 19.93
N PRO A 176 12.56 -2.68 21.21
CA PRO A 176 13.37 -3.31 22.24
C PRO A 176 13.01 -4.78 22.44
N ARG A 177 14.02 -5.59 22.77
CA ARG A 177 13.86 -7.02 23.08
C ARG A 177 13.17 -7.22 24.42
#